data_5da5fba79242c56091c4a2a4812e4ab6
#
_entry.id   5da5fba79242c56091c4a2a4812e4ab6
#
_cell.length_a   1.000
_cell.length_b   1.000
_cell.length_c   1.000
_cell.angle_alpha   90.00
_cell.angle_beta   90.00
_cell.angle_gamma   90.00
#
_symmetry.space_group_name_H-M   'P 1'
#
loop_
_entity.id
_entity.type
_entity.pdbx_description
1 polymer ?
#
loop_
_entity_poly.entity_id
_entity_poly.type
_entity_poly.pdbx_seq_one_letter_code
_entity_poly.pdbx_strand_id
1 'polypeptide(L)'
;MVAVPIFNFLTLTASIIFLDLIILSFYNSDMIIDVFLGLLLGISAFTDLKYGKVYNWITFPGMILGVGFNTTFYGLPGLRDSLIGLLTGGVFLLLGFLWGGIGGGDIKLLAAVGSLKGYSFVLWGGAYGVILCGIMAVITMIHQKVFIQSIKHIFYTLFSLLIPKLKLVPLEKKDSFPLPFGFFIASGMILYWIELTSKIKWL
;
A
#
# COMPACT_ATOMS: atom_id res chain seq x y z
N MET A 1 -32.62 -52.47 -8.68
CA MET A 1 -32.98 -51.07 -8.74
C MET A 1 -32.41 -50.27 -7.57
N VAL A 2 -31.11 -50.47 -7.19
CA VAL A 2 -30.45 -49.88 -6.00
C VAL A 2 -29.18 -49.07 -6.38
N ALA A 3 -28.78 -49.09 -7.65
CA ALA A 3 -27.51 -48.47 -8.08
C ALA A 3 -27.57 -46.93 -8.25
N VAL A 4 -28.75 -46.36 -8.49
CA VAL A 4 -28.92 -44.89 -8.74
C VAL A 4 -28.67 -44.03 -7.52
N PRO A 5 -29.12 -44.38 -6.29
CA PRO A 5 -28.86 -43.53 -5.11
C PRO A 5 -27.40 -43.55 -4.67
N ILE A 6 -26.66 -44.65 -4.90
CA ILE A 6 -25.25 -44.76 -4.53
C ILE A 6 -24.38 -43.90 -5.46
N PHE A 7 -24.69 -43.87 -6.75
CA PHE A 7 -23.96 -43.00 -7.70
C PHE A 7 -24.19 -41.53 -7.42
N ASN A 8 -25.39 -41.10 -7.07
CA ASN A 8 -25.70 -39.72 -6.68
C ASN A 8 -25.00 -39.34 -5.35
N PHE A 9 -24.91 -40.26 -4.41
CA PHE A 9 -24.19 -40.01 -3.15
C PHE A 9 -22.67 -39.84 -3.36
N LEU A 10 -22.07 -40.71 -4.19
CA LEU A 10 -20.64 -40.59 -4.53
C LEU A 10 -20.29 -39.33 -5.31
N THR A 11 -21.17 -38.91 -6.25
CA THR A 11 -20.94 -37.63 -6.96
C THR A 11 -21.12 -36.42 -6.07
N LEU A 12 -22.06 -36.44 -5.13
CA LEU A 12 -22.28 -35.36 -4.17
C LEU A 12 -21.08 -35.24 -3.19
N THR A 13 -20.60 -36.36 -2.66
CA THR A 13 -19.41 -36.36 -1.77
C THR A 13 -18.14 -35.92 -2.50
N ALA A 14 -17.94 -36.38 -3.74
CA ALA A 14 -16.82 -35.93 -4.57
C ALA A 14 -16.87 -34.43 -4.85
N SER A 15 -18.07 -33.88 -5.12
CA SER A 15 -18.26 -32.45 -5.34
C SER A 15 -17.98 -31.60 -4.07
N ILE A 16 -18.38 -32.10 -2.89
CA ILE A 16 -18.11 -31.43 -1.62
C ILE A 16 -16.60 -31.43 -1.33
N ILE A 17 -15.93 -32.60 -1.47
CA ILE A 17 -14.48 -32.69 -1.27
C ILE A 17 -13.72 -31.78 -2.25
N PHE A 18 -14.17 -31.72 -3.51
CA PHE A 18 -13.58 -30.84 -4.51
C PHE A 18 -13.78 -29.36 -4.16
N LEU A 19 -14.96 -29.00 -3.65
CA LEU A 19 -15.25 -27.64 -3.17
C LEU A 19 -14.39 -27.26 -1.96
N ASP A 20 -14.23 -28.16 -0.99
CA ASP A 20 -13.37 -27.98 0.18
C ASP A 20 -11.90 -27.83 -0.21
N LEU A 21 -11.42 -28.61 -1.17
CA LEU A 21 -10.06 -28.46 -1.71
C LEU A 21 -9.85 -27.13 -2.43
N ILE A 22 -10.83 -26.65 -3.16
CA ILE A 22 -10.80 -25.31 -3.80
C ILE A 22 -10.75 -24.24 -2.71
N ILE A 23 -11.65 -24.28 -1.72
CA ILE A 23 -11.69 -23.31 -0.62
C ILE A 23 -10.37 -23.31 0.16
N LEU A 24 -9.81 -24.48 0.45
CA LEU A 24 -8.52 -24.60 1.13
C LEU A 24 -7.35 -24.04 0.29
N SER A 25 -7.40 -24.23 -1.02
CA SER A 25 -6.43 -23.67 -1.96
C SER A 25 -6.50 -22.14 -1.99
N PHE A 26 -7.69 -21.54 -2.03
CA PHE A 26 -7.87 -20.10 -1.95
C PHE A 26 -7.43 -19.55 -0.59
N TYR A 27 -7.78 -20.22 0.51
CA TYR A 27 -7.34 -19.82 1.85
C TYR A 27 -5.82 -19.82 2.00
N ASN A 28 -5.14 -20.86 1.49
CA ASN A 28 -3.67 -20.92 1.51
C ASN A 28 -3.01 -19.87 0.62
N SER A 29 -3.60 -19.54 -0.54
CA SER A 29 -3.06 -18.51 -1.44
C SER A 29 -3.12 -17.12 -0.81
N ASP A 30 -4.24 -16.76 -0.18
CA ASP A 30 -4.39 -15.48 0.52
C ASP A 30 -3.39 -15.37 1.66
N MET A 31 -3.20 -16.44 2.44
CA MET A 31 -2.24 -16.47 3.53
C MET A 31 -0.79 -16.28 3.05
N ILE A 32 -0.41 -16.88 1.93
CA ILE A 32 0.93 -16.69 1.34
C ILE A 32 1.13 -15.24 0.94
N ILE A 33 0.16 -14.64 0.24
CA ILE A 33 0.21 -13.23 -0.16
C ILE A 33 0.29 -12.32 1.07
N ASP A 34 -0.44 -12.63 2.14
CA ASP A 34 -0.44 -11.87 3.39
C ASP A 34 0.89 -11.94 4.14
N VAL A 35 1.52 -13.11 4.19
CA VAL A 35 2.87 -13.26 4.76
C VAL A 35 3.89 -12.43 3.97
N PHE A 36 3.85 -12.51 2.63
CA PHE A 36 4.73 -11.71 1.79
C PHE A 36 4.48 -10.20 1.94
N LEU A 37 3.21 -9.78 2.05
CA LEU A 37 2.86 -8.39 2.33
C LEU A 37 3.43 -7.94 3.67
N GLY A 38 3.27 -8.73 4.73
CA GLY A 38 3.80 -8.43 6.06
C GLY A 38 5.33 -8.27 6.05
N LEU A 39 6.03 -9.18 5.37
CA LEU A 39 7.50 -9.11 5.22
C LEU A 39 7.91 -7.86 4.42
N LEU A 40 7.25 -7.59 3.29
CA LEU A 40 7.52 -6.41 2.46
C LEU A 40 7.36 -5.12 3.27
N LEU A 41 6.23 -4.96 3.97
CA LEU A 41 5.94 -3.78 4.78
C LEU A 41 6.88 -3.67 5.98
N GLY A 42 7.16 -4.77 6.68
CA GLY A 42 8.05 -4.78 7.84
C GLY A 42 9.49 -4.41 7.49
N ILE A 43 10.05 -5.00 6.43
CA ILE A 43 11.42 -4.71 5.98
C ILE A 43 11.50 -3.27 5.46
N SER A 44 10.49 -2.80 4.69
CA SER A 44 10.45 -1.44 4.18
C SER A 44 10.37 -0.41 5.30
N ALA A 45 9.50 -0.63 6.30
CA ALA A 45 9.38 0.23 7.47
C ALA A 45 10.70 0.29 8.27
N PHE A 46 11.34 -0.86 8.49
CA PHE A 46 12.62 -0.92 9.19
C PHE A 46 13.73 -0.18 8.45
N THR A 47 13.85 -0.38 7.13
CA THR A 47 14.88 0.30 6.33
C THR A 47 14.63 1.80 6.24
N ASP A 48 13.38 2.22 6.17
CA ASP A 48 13.03 3.64 6.14
C ASP A 48 13.33 4.32 7.49
N LEU A 49 12.98 3.70 8.62
CA LEU A 49 13.32 4.22 9.95
C LEU A 49 14.83 4.31 10.18
N LYS A 50 15.59 3.30 9.73
CA LYS A 50 17.03 3.23 10.02
C LYS A 50 17.87 4.03 9.04
N TYR A 51 17.51 4.05 7.77
CA TYR A 51 18.32 4.61 6.68
C TYR A 51 17.63 5.77 5.96
N GLY A 52 16.34 6.06 6.25
CA GLY A 52 15.54 7.06 5.56
C GLY A 52 15.29 6.72 4.09
N LYS A 53 15.29 5.44 3.74
CA LYS A 53 15.18 4.98 2.35
C LYS A 53 14.49 3.62 2.25
N VAL A 54 13.58 3.50 1.29
CA VAL A 54 13.04 2.21 0.84
C VAL A 54 13.86 1.74 -0.36
N TYR A 55 14.46 0.55 -0.24
CA TYR A 55 15.39 0.04 -1.23
C TYR A 55 14.70 -0.68 -2.39
N ASN A 56 15.26 -0.51 -3.58
CA ASN A 56 14.75 -1.15 -4.79
C ASN A 56 14.80 -2.69 -4.74
N TRP A 57 15.78 -3.27 -4.05
CA TRP A 57 15.90 -4.73 -3.91
C TRP A 57 14.77 -5.36 -3.08
N ILE A 58 13.98 -4.55 -2.36
CA ILE A 58 12.78 -4.98 -1.64
C ILE A 58 11.56 -4.84 -2.55
N THR A 59 11.43 -3.66 -3.19
CA THR A 59 10.22 -3.29 -3.93
C THR A 59 10.10 -4.01 -5.28
N PHE A 60 11.19 -4.16 -6.05
CA PHE A 60 11.13 -4.86 -7.34
C PHE A 60 10.78 -6.35 -7.22
N PRO A 61 11.45 -7.13 -6.36
CA PRO A 61 11.01 -8.51 -6.12
C PRO A 61 9.57 -8.58 -5.60
N GLY A 62 9.14 -7.63 -4.74
CA GLY A 62 7.76 -7.53 -4.29
C GLY A 62 6.76 -7.37 -5.44
N MET A 63 7.05 -6.51 -6.42
CA MET A 63 6.22 -6.33 -7.61
C MET A 63 6.13 -7.61 -8.45
N ILE A 64 7.29 -8.24 -8.71
CA ILE A 64 7.38 -9.46 -9.53
C ILE A 64 6.62 -10.60 -8.85
N LEU A 65 6.85 -10.80 -7.55
CA LEU A 65 6.16 -11.84 -6.77
C LEU A 65 4.67 -11.56 -6.67
N GLY A 66 4.26 -10.31 -6.51
CA GLY A 66 2.85 -9.93 -6.50
C GLY A 66 2.12 -10.31 -7.78
N VAL A 67 2.70 -9.94 -8.93
CA VAL A 67 2.16 -10.32 -10.24
C VAL A 67 2.20 -11.84 -10.43
N GLY A 68 3.31 -12.49 -10.07
CA GLY A 68 3.48 -13.94 -10.19
C GLY A 68 2.47 -14.73 -9.35
N PHE A 69 2.32 -14.42 -8.07
CA PHE A 69 1.37 -15.10 -7.19
C PHE A 69 -0.08 -14.92 -7.65
N ASN A 70 -0.50 -13.68 -7.92
CA ASN A 70 -1.85 -13.42 -8.38
C ASN A 70 -2.16 -14.12 -9.72
N THR A 71 -1.19 -14.13 -10.64
CA THR A 71 -1.37 -14.85 -11.91
C THR A 71 -1.44 -16.36 -11.70
N THR A 72 -0.62 -16.92 -10.82
CA THR A 72 -0.59 -18.36 -10.56
C THR A 72 -1.83 -18.86 -9.83
N PHE A 73 -2.31 -18.10 -8.83
CA PHE A 73 -3.45 -18.52 -8.00
C PHE A 73 -4.80 -18.16 -8.61
N TYR A 74 -4.91 -17.01 -9.28
CA TYR A 74 -6.19 -16.48 -9.78
C TYR A 74 -6.25 -16.37 -11.32
N GLY A 75 -5.19 -16.78 -12.03
CA GLY A 75 -5.13 -16.77 -13.51
C GLY A 75 -5.16 -15.36 -14.11
N LEU A 76 -5.81 -15.22 -15.28
CA LEU A 76 -5.90 -13.93 -15.99
C LEU A 76 -6.60 -12.81 -15.18
N PRO A 77 -7.68 -13.05 -14.43
CA PRO A 77 -8.24 -12.04 -13.52
C PRO A 77 -7.23 -11.56 -12.49
N GLY A 78 -6.46 -12.46 -11.87
CA GLY A 78 -5.40 -12.11 -10.92
C GLY A 78 -4.29 -11.27 -11.55
N LEU A 79 -3.86 -11.61 -12.76
CA LEU A 79 -2.90 -10.81 -13.52
C LEU A 79 -3.41 -9.37 -13.73
N ARG A 80 -4.66 -9.24 -14.19
CA ARG A 80 -5.29 -7.93 -14.43
C ARG A 80 -5.34 -7.10 -13.14
N ASP A 81 -5.84 -7.68 -12.04
CA ASP A 81 -6.00 -6.97 -10.77
C ASP A 81 -4.64 -6.56 -10.18
N SER A 82 -3.63 -7.42 -10.32
CA SER A 82 -2.26 -7.14 -9.92
C SER A 82 -1.65 -5.98 -10.73
N LEU A 83 -1.83 -5.95 -12.05
CA LEU A 83 -1.33 -4.86 -12.90
C LEU A 83 -2.05 -3.54 -12.62
N ILE A 84 -3.37 -3.56 -12.45
CA ILE A 84 -4.14 -2.37 -12.07
C ILE A 84 -3.68 -1.87 -10.71
N GLY A 85 -3.50 -2.76 -9.73
CA GLY A 85 -3.00 -2.43 -8.41
C GLY A 85 -1.59 -1.81 -8.44
N LEU A 86 -0.68 -2.39 -9.21
CA LEU A 86 0.67 -1.88 -9.43
C LEU A 86 0.65 -0.46 -10.01
N LEU A 87 -0.12 -0.24 -11.07
CA LEU A 87 -0.27 1.08 -11.70
C LEU A 87 -0.90 2.09 -10.74
N THR A 88 -1.97 1.71 -10.03
CA THR A 88 -2.63 2.56 -9.06
C THR A 88 -1.67 2.97 -7.94
N GLY A 89 -0.91 2.01 -7.38
CA GLY A 89 0.09 2.29 -6.35
C GLY A 89 1.21 3.20 -6.86
N GLY A 90 1.68 2.99 -8.10
CA GLY A 90 2.69 3.84 -8.72
C GLY A 90 2.21 5.28 -8.97
N VAL A 91 0.94 5.46 -9.34
CA VAL A 91 0.38 6.79 -9.64
C VAL A 91 -0.08 7.52 -8.38
N PHE A 92 -0.50 6.81 -7.32
CA PHE A 92 -1.11 7.37 -6.12
C PHE A 92 -0.29 8.51 -5.48
N LEU A 93 1.03 8.34 -5.37
CA LEU A 93 1.93 9.36 -4.82
C LEU A 93 2.71 10.15 -5.87
N LEU A 94 2.42 9.95 -7.16
CA LEU A 94 3.21 10.55 -8.24
C LEU A 94 3.22 12.09 -8.16
N LEU A 95 2.08 12.71 -7.84
CA LEU A 95 1.99 14.16 -7.68
C LEU A 95 2.91 14.66 -6.56
N GLY A 96 2.91 13.99 -5.40
CA GLY A 96 3.78 14.34 -4.28
C GLY A 96 5.27 14.16 -4.62
N PHE A 97 5.60 13.16 -5.44
CA PHE A 97 6.96 12.95 -5.94
C PHE A 97 7.38 14.05 -6.92
N LEU A 98 6.53 14.42 -7.87
CA LEU A 98 6.83 15.48 -8.84
C LEU A 98 7.07 16.84 -8.16
N TRP A 99 6.42 17.08 -7.02
CA TRP A 99 6.66 18.27 -6.20
C TRP A 99 7.85 18.15 -5.25
N GLY A 100 8.57 17.02 -5.29
CA GLY A 100 9.80 16.80 -4.52
C GLY A 100 9.60 16.52 -3.03
N GLY A 101 8.36 16.27 -2.59
CA GLY A 101 8.04 15.99 -1.18
C GLY A 101 8.11 14.52 -0.77
N ILE A 102 8.11 13.59 -1.75
CA ILE A 102 8.01 12.14 -1.51
C ILE A 102 9.17 11.42 -2.22
N GLY A 103 9.70 10.39 -1.57
CA GLY A 103 10.77 9.57 -2.14
C GLY A 103 10.28 8.62 -3.23
N GLY A 104 11.11 8.41 -4.27
CA GLY A 104 10.80 7.42 -5.32
C GLY A 104 10.71 5.97 -4.81
N GLY A 105 11.29 5.69 -3.62
CA GLY A 105 11.16 4.40 -2.95
C GLY A 105 9.76 4.11 -2.45
N ASP A 106 9.07 5.14 -1.94
CA ASP A 106 7.71 5.04 -1.40
C ASP A 106 6.68 4.73 -2.49
N ILE A 107 6.85 5.35 -3.67
CA ILE A 107 6.02 5.04 -4.85
C ILE A 107 6.16 3.57 -5.25
N LYS A 108 7.41 3.08 -5.28
CA LYS A 108 7.69 1.68 -5.63
C LYS A 108 7.14 0.72 -4.57
N LEU A 109 7.16 1.11 -3.30
CA LEU A 109 6.54 0.34 -2.22
C LEU A 109 5.03 0.21 -2.44
N LEU A 110 4.33 1.32 -2.73
CA LEU A 110 2.90 1.27 -3.04
C LEU A 110 2.60 0.43 -4.28
N ALA A 111 3.42 0.54 -5.32
CA ALA A 111 3.27 -0.28 -6.52
C ALA A 111 3.45 -1.77 -6.21
N ALA A 112 4.41 -2.14 -5.34
CA ALA A 112 4.62 -3.52 -4.90
C ALA A 112 3.44 -4.04 -4.06
N VAL A 113 2.93 -3.24 -3.12
CA VAL A 113 1.72 -3.60 -2.36
C VAL A 113 0.51 -3.73 -3.27
N GLY A 114 0.36 -2.82 -4.24
CA GLY A 114 -0.70 -2.87 -5.24
C GLY A 114 -0.68 -4.13 -6.09
N SER A 115 0.52 -4.59 -6.48
CA SER A 115 0.66 -5.85 -7.22
C SER A 115 0.28 -7.08 -6.39
N LEU A 116 0.41 -7.04 -5.04
CA LEU A 116 0.05 -8.13 -4.13
C LEU A 116 -1.44 -8.15 -3.79
N LYS A 117 -2.02 -7.00 -3.43
CA LYS A 117 -3.37 -6.89 -2.85
C LYS A 117 -4.37 -6.11 -3.71
N GLY A 118 -3.95 -5.65 -4.89
CA GLY A 118 -4.82 -4.93 -5.81
C GLY A 118 -5.02 -3.45 -5.45
N TYR A 119 -5.75 -2.76 -6.32
CA TYR A 119 -5.91 -1.29 -6.28
C TYR A 119 -6.67 -0.78 -5.05
N SER A 120 -7.71 -1.49 -4.63
CA SER A 120 -8.55 -1.07 -3.49
C SER A 120 -7.75 -1.02 -2.19
N PHE A 121 -6.92 -2.04 -1.95
CA PHE A 121 -6.07 -2.10 -0.78
C PHE A 121 -5.05 -0.94 -0.74
N VAL A 122 -4.44 -0.63 -1.88
CA VAL A 122 -3.47 0.48 -1.97
C VAL A 122 -4.12 1.84 -1.73
N LEU A 123 -5.30 2.07 -2.29
CA LEU A 123 -6.00 3.35 -2.13
C LEU A 123 -6.35 3.62 -0.66
N TRP A 124 -6.98 2.66 0.00
CA TRP A 124 -7.39 2.83 1.39
C TRP A 124 -6.20 2.76 2.36
N GLY A 125 -5.36 1.75 2.25
CA GLY A 125 -4.17 1.62 3.09
C GLY A 125 -3.18 2.78 2.89
N GLY A 126 -3.00 3.22 1.65
CA GLY A 126 -2.21 4.41 1.31
C GLY A 126 -2.81 5.69 1.91
N ALA A 127 -4.14 5.87 1.87
CA ALA A 127 -4.81 6.99 2.50
C ALA A 127 -4.58 7.01 4.02
N TYR A 128 -4.69 5.87 4.71
CA TYR A 128 -4.33 5.76 6.12
C TYR A 128 -2.88 6.16 6.38
N GLY A 129 -1.95 5.71 5.54
CA GLY A 129 -0.53 6.07 5.66
C GLY A 129 -0.28 7.57 5.48
N VAL A 130 -0.90 8.19 4.47
CA VAL A 130 -0.81 9.64 4.23
C VAL A 130 -1.39 10.45 5.40
N ILE A 131 -2.52 10.02 5.97
CA ILE A 131 -3.12 10.67 7.13
C ILE A 131 -2.17 10.58 8.33
N LEU A 132 -1.61 9.40 8.63
CA LEU A 132 -0.65 9.23 9.72
C LEU A 132 0.59 10.09 9.53
N CYS A 133 1.14 10.12 8.33
CA CYS A 133 2.29 10.97 8.00
C CYS A 133 1.94 12.46 8.17
N GLY A 134 0.75 12.88 7.71
CA GLY A 134 0.26 14.25 7.86
C GLY A 134 0.13 14.66 9.33
N ILE A 135 -0.42 13.80 10.18
CA ILE A 135 -0.52 14.05 11.63
C ILE A 135 0.89 14.23 12.23
N MET A 136 1.84 13.34 11.91
CA MET A 136 3.21 13.45 12.41
C MET A 136 3.93 14.69 11.87
N ALA A 137 3.69 15.07 10.61
CA ALA A 137 4.22 16.31 10.05
C ALA A 137 3.74 17.53 10.83
N VAL A 138 2.43 17.60 11.13
CA VAL A 138 1.86 18.69 11.94
C VAL A 138 2.45 18.73 13.35
N ILE A 139 2.54 17.58 14.03
CA ILE A 139 3.15 17.49 15.37
C ILE A 139 4.62 17.99 15.32
N THR A 140 5.37 17.56 14.32
CA THR A 140 6.78 17.97 14.16
C THR A 140 6.89 19.47 13.90
N MET A 141 6.03 20.05 13.05
CA MET A 141 5.99 21.50 12.77
C MET A 141 5.65 22.33 14.02
N ILE A 142 4.72 21.85 14.86
CA ILE A 142 4.37 22.51 16.13
C ILE A 142 5.55 22.45 17.08
N HIS A 143 6.21 21.30 17.22
CA HIS A 143 7.34 21.11 18.11
C HIS A 143 8.54 21.98 17.72
N GLN A 144 8.79 22.14 16.43
CA GLN A 144 9.85 23.01 15.89
C GLN A 144 9.47 24.51 15.86
N LYS A 145 8.25 24.86 16.27
CA LYS A 145 7.71 26.24 16.23
C LYS A 145 7.71 26.88 14.83
N VAL A 146 7.68 26.06 13.77
CA VAL A 146 7.66 26.52 12.37
C VAL A 146 6.27 26.43 11.71
N PHE A 147 5.26 25.96 12.45
CA PHE A 147 3.92 25.71 11.94
C PHE A 147 3.30 26.94 11.24
N ILE A 148 3.34 28.12 11.90
CA ILE A 148 2.77 29.35 11.34
C ILE A 148 3.54 29.79 10.09
N GLN A 149 4.88 29.63 10.08
CA GLN A 149 5.71 29.98 8.93
C GLN A 149 5.39 29.07 7.73
N SER A 150 5.21 27.77 7.97
CA SER A 150 4.87 26.78 6.94
C SER A 150 3.50 27.06 6.33
N ILE A 151 2.49 27.38 7.14
CA ILE A 151 1.16 27.76 6.64
C ILE A 151 1.25 29.04 5.79
N LYS A 152 1.94 30.08 6.27
CA LYS A 152 2.15 31.30 5.49
C LYS A 152 2.81 30.99 4.14
N HIS A 153 3.83 30.14 4.14
CA HIS A 153 4.52 29.77 2.91
C HIS A 153 3.63 29.03 1.93
N ILE A 154 2.81 28.08 2.39
CA ILE A 154 1.82 27.38 1.53
C ILE A 154 0.85 28.41 0.92
N PHE A 155 0.36 29.35 1.72
CA PHE A 155 -0.56 30.40 1.25
C PHE A 155 0.12 31.32 0.21
N TYR A 156 1.36 31.74 0.46
CA TYR A 156 2.14 32.53 -0.49
C TYR A 156 2.44 31.78 -1.79
N THR A 157 2.75 30.48 -1.69
CA THR A 157 3.02 29.63 -2.86
C THR A 157 1.75 29.47 -3.73
N LEU A 158 0.60 29.20 -3.11
CA LEU A 158 -0.69 29.16 -3.80
C LEU A 158 -1.04 30.50 -4.46
N PHE A 159 -0.79 31.61 -3.76
CA PHE A 159 -1.04 32.94 -4.30
C PHE A 159 -0.08 33.31 -5.44
N SER A 160 1.16 32.83 -5.39
CA SER A 160 2.16 33.04 -6.46
C SER A 160 1.83 32.31 -7.75
N LEU A 161 1.09 31.19 -7.68
CA LEU A 161 0.56 30.50 -8.87
C LEU A 161 -0.52 31.34 -9.59
N LEU A 162 -1.25 32.17 -8.84
CA LEU A 162 -2.27 33.07 -9.39
C LEU A 162 -1.69 34.40 -9.89
N ILE A 163 -0.55 34.83 -9.33
CA ILE A 163 0.09 36.11 -9.66
C ILE A 163 1.56 35.88 -10.02
N PRO A 164 1.92 35.72 -11.32
CA PRO A 164 3.26 35.32 -11.76
C PRO A 164 4.41 36.27 -11.41
N LYS A 165 4.14 37.47 -10.86
CA LYS A 165 5.13 38.47 -10.47
C LYS A 165 5.51 38.47 -8.98
N LEU A 166 4.90 37.61 -8.16
CA LEU A 166 5.26 37.51 -6.74
C LEU A 166 6.58 36.72 -6.61
N LYS A 167 7.66 37.37 -6.19
CA LYS A 167 8.92 36.65 -5.86
C LYS A 167 8.69 35.76 -4.66
N LEU A 168 8.90 34.47 -4.84
CA LEU A 168 8.91 33.49 -3.74
C LEU A 168 9.98 33.92 -2.72
N VAL A 169 9.56 34.09 -1.48
CA VAL A 169 10.51 34.29 -0.36
C VAL A 169 11.13 32.92 -0.09
N PRO A 170 12.45 32.73 -0.30
CA PRO A 170 13.09 31.47 0.01
C PRO A 170 12.91 31.19 1.49
N LEU A 171 12.40 30.00 1.83
CA LEU A 171 12.48 29.55 3.22
C LEU A 171 13.95 29.39 3.56
N GLU A 172 14.41 30.02 4.63
CA GLU A 172 15.66 29.64 5.28
C GLU A 172 15.59 28.12 5.52
N LYS A 173 16.53 27.41 4.94
CA LYS A 173 16.65 25.95 5.05
C LYS A 173 17.10 25.61 6.47
N LYS A 174 16.16 25.75 7.41
CA LYS A 174 16.33 25.22 8.76
C LYS A 174 16.34 23.71 8.63
N ASP A 175 17.31 23.05 9.24
CA ASP A 175 17.51 21.60 9.18
C ASP A 175 16.17 20.85 9.23
N SER A 176 15.67 20.46 8.06
CA SER A 176 14.43 19.71 7.97
C SER A 176 14.70 18.28 8.43
N PHE A 177 14.09 17.90 9.54
CA PHE A 177 14.13 16.51 9.99
C PHE A 177 13.39 15.66 8.95
N PRO A 178 14.07 14.74 8.24
CA PRO A 178 13.42 13.92 7.24
C PRO A 178 12.42 12.99 7.95
N LEU A 179 11.13 13.19 7.68
CA LEU A 179 10.10 12.27 8.17
C LEU A 179 10.20 10.95 7.41
N PRO A 180 10.22 9.80 8.12
CA PRO A 180 10.26 8.48 7.48
C PRO A 180 8.90 8.16 6.84
N PHE A 181 8.67 8.65 5.62
CA PHE A 181 7.39 8.55 4.93
C PHE A 181 6.99 7.10 4.65
N GLY A 182 7.94 6.26 4.23
CA GLY A 182 7.73 4.83 3.97
C GLY A 182 7.29 4.06 5.22
N PHE A 183 7.77 4.44 6.41
CA PHE A 183 7.30 3.86 7.66
C PHE A 183 5.82 4.18 7.93
N PHE A 184 5.39 5.42 7.71
CA PHE A 184 3.98 5.80 7.91
C PHE A 184 3.06 5.15 6.88
N ILE A 185 3.51 5.04 5.64
CA ILE A 185 2.77 4.29 4.60
C ILE A 185 2.60 2.82 5.01
N ALA A 186 3.68 2.16 5.40
CA ALA A 186 3.64 0.77 5.84
C ALA A 186 2.71 0.59 7.07
N SER A 187 2.80 1.49 8.05
CA SER A 187 1.94 1.48 9.23
C SER A 187 0.46 1.66 8.88
N GLY A 188 0.13 2.58 7.98
CA GLY A 188 -1.24 2.79 7.50
C GLY A 188 -1.80 1.57 6.79
N MET A 189 -0.99 0.91 5.96
CA MET A 189 -1.38 -0.34 5.29
C MET A 189 -1.61 -1.48 6.27
N ILE A 190 -0.79 -1.60 7.32
CA ILE A 190 -0.98 -2.60 8.38
C ILE A 190 -2.27 -2.32 9.14
N LEU A 191 -2.57 -1.07 9.49
CA LEU A 191 -3.82 -0.71 10.15
C LEU A 191 -5.04 -1.06 9.30
N TYR A 192 -5.01 -0.72 8.02
CA TYR A 192 -6.08 -1.07 7.09
C TYR A 192 -6.23 -2.59 6.94
N TRP A 193 -5.13 -3.33 6.89
CA TRP A 193 -5.15 -4.79 6.84
C TRP A 193 -5.80 -5.40 8.09
N ILE A 194 -5.46 -4.90 9.29
CA ILE A 194 -6.09 -5.33 10.54
C ILE A 194 -7.59 -5.03 10.53
N GLU A 195 -8.00 -3.85 10.08
CA GLU A 195 -9.42 -3.49 9.96
C GLU A 195 -10.16 -4.45 9.02
N LEU A 196 -9.58 -4.75 7.85
CA LEU A 196 -10.16 -5.66 6.87
C LEU A 196 -10.34 -7.07 7.45
N THR A 197 -9.31 -7.61 8.11
CA THR A 197 -9.35 -8.94 8.72
C THR A 197 -10.30 -9.00 9.92
N SER A 198 -10.46 -7.91 10.68
CA SER A 198 -11.42 -7.85 11.77
C SER A 198 -12.86 -7.84 11.28
N LYS A 199 -13.19 -7.12 10.20
CA LYS A 199 -14.53 -7.10 9.59
C LYS A 199 -14.96 -8.48 9.06
N ILE A 200 -14.03 -9.25 8.49
CA ILE A 200 -14.30 -10.61 8.00
C ILE A 200 -14.67 -11.57 9.13
N LYS A 201 -14.17 -11.36 10.36
CA LYS A 201 -14.48 -12.22 11.51
C LYS A 201 -15.91 -12.03 12.07
N TRP A 202 -16.62 -10.96 11.72
CA TRP A 202 -17.94 -10.63 12.22
C TRP A 202 -19.09 -10.90 11.22
N LEU A 203 -18.75 -11.39 10.01
CA LEU A 203 -19.67 -11.89 8.99
C LEU A 203 -19.67 -13.42 8.91
#